data_1b45d269cbb3c9f7c5f16ebd55c86bc2
#
_entry.id   1b45d269cbb3c9f7c5f16ebd55c86bc2
#
_cell.length_a   1.000
_cell.length_b   1.000
_cell.length_c   1.000
_cell.angle_alpha   90.00
_cell.angle_beta   90.00
_cell.angle_gamma   90.00
#
_symmetry.space_group_name_H-M   'P 1'
#
loop_
_entity.id
_entity.type
_entity.pdbx_description
1 polymer ?
#
loop_
_entity_poly.entity_id
_entity_poly.type
_entity_poly.pdbx_seq_one_letter_code
_entity_poly.pdbx_strand_id
1 'polypeptide(L)'
;MGRRMITRRTVGLGLATALAAPLAIRPALAQGWATLPETFARIERRHGGRLGAGVLDLATGRTIAHRGEERFPLTSTFKLPLAGAVLARVEAGQESLDRRIAFGREALVTWSPVTEGAAGGPGLTVGALAEACMTISDNTAANLLLDALGGPAALTAFLRGIGDTQSRLDRIETALNEGRPGDPRDTTTPLAMLDTMRALTLGDALSQDSRARLLAWLRANRTGGPLLRASLPDGWTAGDRTGAGGFNSRAVIGLLWPPGGRPPILVSAYLTEGPAAMAARDAALAEVGAAVVAATA
;
A
#
# COMPACT_ATOMS: atom_id res chain seq x y z
N MET A 1 34.40 -37.67 79.64
CA MET A 1 33.39 -36.61 79.34
C MET A 1 34.04 -35.57 78.45
N GLY A 2 33.85 -35.69 77.14
CA GLY A 2 34.44 -34.76 76.17
C GLY A 2 33.42 -34.35 75.15
N ARG A 3 32.99 -33.14 75.20
CA ARG A 3 32.05 -32.56 74.21
C ARG A 3 32.82 -32.17 72.91
N ARG A 4 32.42 -32.76 71.77
CA ARG A 4 32.90 -32.39 70.46
C ARG A 4 32.05 -31.16 69.99
N MET A 5 32.74 -30.04 69.66
CA MET A 5 32.19 -28.91 68.97
C MET A 5 32.09 -29.19 67.45
N ILE A 6 30.92 -29.01 66.87
CA ILE A 6 30.67 -29.10 65.45
C ILE A 6 30.74 -27.70 64.86
N THR A 7 31.74 -27.45 64.04
CA THR A 7 31.88 -26.20 63.25
C THR A 7 30.99 -26.24 62.04
N ARG A 8 30.04 -25.32 61.95
CA ARG A 8 29.20 -25.07 60.74
C ARG A 8 30.02 -24.33 59.67
N ARG A 9 30.29 -24.97 58.54
CA ARG A 9 30.77 -24.30 57.32
C ARG A 9 29.58 -23.67 56.61
N THR A 10 29.56 -22.33 56.53
CA THR A 10 28.63 -21.58 55.70
C THR A 10 29.14 -21.60 54.24
N VAL A 11 28.36 -22.24 53.35
CA VAL A 11 28.60 -22.16 51.90
C VAL A 11 27.87 -20.95 51.37
N GLY A 12 28.61 -19.93 50.96
CA GLY A 12 28.09 -18.73 50.30
C GLY A 12 27.78 -19.06 48.84
N LEU A 13 26.49 -19.10 48.45
CA LEU A 13 26.03 -19.11 47.05
C LEU A 13 26.20 -17.68 46.49
N GLY A 14 27.19 -17.47 45.65
CA GLY A 14 27.28 -16.25 44.84
C GLY A 14 26.26 -16.29 43.70
N LEU A 15 25.23 -15.44 43.77
CA LEU A 15 24.36 -15.16 42.63
C LEU A 15 25.15 -14.28 41.64
N ALA A 16 25.56 -14.86 40.52
CA ALA A 16 26.02 -14.09 39.36
C ALA A 16 24.80 -13.54 38.62
N THR A 17 24.48 -12.29 38.85
CA THR A 17 23.52 -11.51 38.03
C THR A 17 24.17 -11.19 36.70
N ALA A 18 23.80 -11.96 35.66
CA ALA A 18 24.12 -11.58 34.28
C ALA A 18 23.28 -10.34 33.89
N LEU A 19 23.90 -9.17 33.94
CA LEU A 19 23.38 -7.95 33.33
C LEU A 19 23.39 -8.15 31.82
N ALA A 20 22.23 -8.47 31.24
CA ALA A 20 22.02 -8.38 29.80
C ALA A 20 22.15 -6.92 29.38
N ALA A 21 23.22 -6.57 28.68
CA ALA A 21 23.41 -5.27 28.08
C ALA A 21 22.28 -5.01 27.07
N PRO A 22 21.54 -3.90 27.13
CA PRO A 22 20.54 -3.58 26.12
C PRO A 22 21.28 -3.32 24.80
N LEU A 23 20.87 -4.06 23.77
CA LEU A 23 21.40 -4.02 22.42
C LEU A 23 21.55 -2.57 21.92
N ALA A 24 22.77 -2.18 21.56
CA ALA A 24 23.14 -0.91 20.92
C ALA A 24 22.59 -0.73 19.49
N ILE A 25 21.65 -1.58 19.05
CA ILE A 25 21.02 -1.57 17.73
C ILE A 25 19.99 -0.41 17.58
N ARG A 26 19.41 0.07 18.67
CA ARG A 26 18.38 1.12 18.66
C ARG A 26 18.78 2.49 18.09
N PRO A 27 19.98 3.04 18.30
CA PRO A 27 20.32 4.37 17.78
C PRO A 27 20.51 4.41 16.25
N ALA A 28 21.05 3.38 15.63
CA ALA A 28 21.27 3.35 14.17
C ALA A 28 19.96 3.28 13.38
N LEU A 29 19.02 2.44 13.81
CA LEU A 29 17.66 2.36 13.21
C LEU A 29 16.91 3.68 13.38
N ALA A 30 16.99 4.31 14.55
CA ALA A 30 16.36 5.62 14.79
C ALA A 30 16.91 6.70 13.86
N GLN A 31 18.21 6.65 13.55
CA GLN A 31 18.87 7.60 12.66
C GLN A 31 18.48 7.36 11.18
N GLY A 32 18.38 6.11 10.73
CA GLY A 32 17.93 5.77 9.38
C GLY A 32 16.55 6.33 9.07
N TRP A 33 15.60 6.16 9.98
CA TRP A 33 14.24 6.71 9.83
C TRP A 33 14.22 8.25 9.82
N ALA A 34 15.01 8.91 10.64
CA ALA A 34 15.07 10.36 10.71
C ALA A 34 15.56 11.02 9.41
N THR A 35 16.37 10.32 8.62
CA THR A 35 16.94 10.82 7.36
C THR A 35 16.07 10.54 6.13
N LEU A 36 15.00 9.75 6.26
CA LEU A 36 14.13 9.42 5.13
C LEU A 36 13.56 10.64 4.39
N PRO A 37 13.02 11.69 5.06
CA PRO A 37 12.48 12.85 4.35
C PRO A 37 13.53 13.53 3.46
N GLU A 38 14.75 13.68 3.95
CA GLU A 38 15.84 14.25 3.17
C GLU A 38 16.27 13.31 2.04
N THR A 39 16.24 12.00 2.26
CA THR A 39 16.51 11.00 1.23
C THR A 39 15.47 11.08 0.11
N PHE A 40 14.18 11.19 0.44
CA PHE A 40 13.12 11.37 -0.55
C PHE A 40 13.27 12.69 -1.32
N ALA A 41 13.63 13.78 -0.64
CA ALA A 41 13.94 15.05 -1.31
C ALA A 41 15.17 14.94 -2.25
N ARG A 42 16.16 14.11 -1.93
CA ARG A 42 17.29 13.82 -2.83
C ARG A 42 16.86 13.01 -4.06
N ILE A 43 16.00 12.00 -3.87
CA ILE A 43 15.42 11.21 -4.97
C ILE A 43 14.65 12.14 -5.90
N GLU A 44 13.78 13.01 -5.37
CA GLU A 44 13.05 14.01 -6.14
C GLU A 44 13.98 14.88 -6.99
N ARG A 45 15.02 15.46 -6.39
CA ARG A 45 15.98 16.30 -7.12
C ARG A 45 16.75 15.54 -8.20
N ARG A 46 17.09 14.27 -7.95
CA ARG A 46 17.83 13.43 -8.91
C ARG A 46 17.01 13.07 -10.14
N HIS A 47 15.75 12.66 -9.92
CA HIS A 47 14.89 12.15 -10.99
C HIS A 47 14.03 13.24 -11.63
N GLY A 48 13.90 14.40 -10.98
CA GLY A 48 13.01 15.48 -11.42
C GLY A 48 11.53 15.16 -11.17
N GLY A 49 10.69 16.15 -11.43
CA GLY A 49 9.26 16.08 -11.12
C GLY A 49 8.96 16.42 -9.67
N ARG A 50 7.79 16.00 -9.20
CA ARG A 50 7.30 16.21 -7.84
C ARG A 50 7.02 14.85 -7.21
N LEU A 51 7.76 14.50 -6.15
CA LEU A 51 7.66 13.22 -5.42
C LEU A 51 6.95 13.43 -4.09
N GLY A 52 5.85 12.72 -3.87
CA GLY A 52 5.24 12.57 -2.55
C GLY A 52 5.46 11.17 -2.02
N ALA A 53 5.86 11.05 -0.76
CA ALA A 53 6.03 9.75 -0.13
C ALA A 53 5.55 9.78 1.32
N GLY A 54 4.92 8.68 1.74
CA GLY A 54 4.54 8.41 3.12
C GLY A 54 4.96 6.99 3.49
N VAL A 55 5.45 6.80 4.71
CA VAL A 55 5.89 5.52 5.25
C VAL A 55 5.42 5.38 6.69
N LEU A 56 4.79 4.25 7.02
CA LEU A 56 4.37 3.89 8.37
C LEU A 56 4.99 2.56 8.77
N ASP A 57 5.84 2.57 9.78
CA ASP A 57 6.34 1.35 10.43
C ASP A 57 5.37 0.90 11.53
N LEU A 58 4.69 -0.21 11.32
CA LEU A 58 3.74 -0.74 12.29
C LEU A 58 4.39 -1.35 13.54
N ALA A 59 5.67 -1.71 13.47
CA ALA A 59 6.39 -2.21 14.65
C ALA A 59 6.63 -1.11 15.68
N THR A 60 6.80 0.13 15.24
CA THR A 60 7.11 1.28 16.10
C THR A 60 6.01 2.35 16.16
N GLY A 61 5.03 2.29 15.24
CA GLY A 61 4.01 3.33 15.05
C GLY A 61 4.55 4.61 14.41
N ARG A 62 5.82 4.62 13.96
CA ARG A 62 6.45 5.82 13.39
C ARG A 62 5.95 6.09 11.98
N THR A 63 5.52 7.31 11.74
CA THR A 63 5.16 7.81 10.41
C THR A 63 6.19 8.84 9.95
N ILE A 64 6.62 8.73 8.69
CA ILE A 64 7.53 9.66 8.01
C ILE A 64 6.90 10.05 6.67
N ALA A 65 7.05 11.31 6.27
CA ALA A 65 6.54 11.77 4.98
C ALA A 65 7.45 12.82 4.33
N HIS A 66 7.38 12.86 3.01
CA HIS A 66 7.87 13.94 2.15
C HIS A 66 6.71 14.40 1.29
N ARG A 67 6.35 15.68 1.30
CA ARG A 67 5.13 16.22 0.68
C ARG A 67 3.87 15.42 1.03
N GLY A 68 3.80 14.95 2.29
CA GLY A 68 2.82 13.97 2.75
C GLY A 68 1.37 14.44 2.66
N GLU A 69 1.13 15.74 2.73
CA GLU A 69 -0.20 16.36 2.68
C GLU A 69 -0.52 17.02 1.33
N GLU A 70 0.46 17.03 0.40
CA GLU A 70 0.22 17.54 -0.94
C GLU A 70 -0.58 16.55 -1.78
N ARG A 71 -1.39 17.08 -2.71
CA ARG A 71 -2.23 16.26 -3.59
C ARG A 71 -1.44 15.70 -4.76
N PHE A 72 -1.68 14.43 -5.04
CA PHE A 72 -1.14 13.68 -6.18
C PHE A 72 -2.26 12.93 -6.89
N PRO A 73 -2.17 12.73 -8.23
CA PRO A 73 -3.14 11.91 -8.95
C PRO A 73 -3.20 10.48 -8.38
N LEU A 74 -4.40 10.00 -8.07
CA LEU A 74 -4.62 8.62 -7.62
C LEU A 74 -4.13 7.62 -8.65
N THR A 75 -4.40 7.90 -9.92
CA THR A 75 -4.24 6.92 -10.98
C THR A 75 -4.80 5.56 -10.55
N SER A 76 -4.29 4.43 -11.02
CA SER A 76 -4.82 3.13 -10.63
C SER A 76 -4.63 2.72 -9.16
N THR A 77 -4.07 3.57 -8.28
CA THR A 77 -4.06 3.26 -6.84
C THR A 77 -5.44 3.34 -6.21
N PHE A 78 -6.40 4.06 -6.83
CA PHE A 78 -7.82 4.09 -6.40
C PHE A 78 -8.48 2.70 -6.40
N LYS A 79 -7.92 1.74 -7.13
CA LYS A 79 -8.45 0.37 -7.23
C LYS A 79 -8.37 -0.40 -5.91
N LEU A 80 -7.45 -0.02 -5.02
CA LEU A 80 -7.41 -0.58 -3.66
C LEU A 80 -8.66 -0.19 -2.84
N PRO A 81 -8.97 1.10 -2.64
CA PRO A 81 -10.21 1.45 -1.94
C PRO A 81 -11.47 1.04 -2.69
N LEU A 82 -11.46 0.94 -4.02
CA LEU A 82 -12.59 0.38 -4.76
C LEU A 82 -12.84 -1.08 -4.40
N ALA A 83 -11.81 -1.92 -4.40
CA ALA A 83 -11.94 -3.31 -3.97
C ALA A 83 -12.38 -3.41 -2.50
N GLY A 84 -11.88 -2.53 -1.63
CA GLY A 84 -12.33 -2.42 -0.25
C GLY A 84 -13.81 -2.08 -0.12
N ALA A 85 -14.30 -1.12 -0.90
CA ALA A 85 -15.71 -0.74 -0.91
C ALA A 85 -16.63 -1.87 -1.41
N VAL A 86 -16.20 -2.62 -2.44
CA VAL A 86 -16.91 -3.82 -2.90
C VAL A 86 -17.00 -4.85 -1.79
N LEU A 87 -15.89 -5.16 -1.13
CA LEU A 87 -15.88 -6.14 -0.03
C LEU A 87 -16.75 -5.69 1.15
N ALA A 88 -16.73 -4.41 1.51
CA ALA A 88 -17.61 -3.87 2.56
C ALA A 88 -19.09 -4.04 2.22
N ARG A 89 -19.49 -3.85 0.95
CA ARG A 89 -20.88 -4.14 0.52
C ARG A 89 -21.23 -5.61 0.55
N VAL A 90 -20.27 -6.49 0.25
CA VAL A 90 -20.45 -7.94 0.39
C VAL A 90 -20.72 -8.31 1.85
N GLU A 91 -19.95 -7.78 2.79
CA GLU A 91 -20.15 -7.98 4.23
C GLU A 91 -21.50 -7.47 4.73
N ALA A 92 -21.95 -6.34 4.16
CA ALA A 92 -23.28 -5.78 4.46
C ALA A 92 -24.45 -6.52 3.77
N GLY A 93 -24.19 -7.57 2.99
CA GLY A 93 -25.21 -8.29 2.22
C GLY A 93 -25.82 -7.48 1.06
N GLN A 94 -25.17 -6.38 0.66
CA GLN A 94 -25.62 -5.50 -0.43
C GLN A 94 -25.01 -5.86 -1.78
N GLU A 95 -24.03 -6.76 -1.79
CA GLU A 95 -23.36 -7.26 -2.98
C GLU A 95 -22.98 -8.74 -2.79
N SER A 96 -22.70 -9.46 -3.88
CA SER A 96 -22.17 -10.82 -3.84
C SER A 96 -20.97 -10.95 -4.78
N LEU A 97 -19.90 -11.57 -4.30
CA LEU A 97 -18.75 -11.87 -5.14
C LEU A 97 -19.07 -12.81 -6.30
N ASP A 98 -20.14 -13.60 -6.17
CA ASP A 98 -20.59 -14.54 -7.19
C ASP A 98 -21.57 -13.93 -8.19
N ARG A 99 -22.11 -12.72 -7.89
CA ARG A 99 -22.97 -12.01 -8.83
C ARG A 99 -22.21 -11.72 -10.12
N ARG A 100 -22.80 -12.02 -11.27
CA ARG A 100 -22.24 -11.75 -12.58
C ARG A 100 -22.66 -10.38 -13.10
N ILE A 101 -21.72 -9.68 -13.71
CA ILE A 101 -21.96 -8.46 -14.47
C ILE A 101 -21.69 -8.79 -15.94
N ALA A 102 -22.74 -8.78 -16.76
CA ALA A 102 -22.62 -8.90 -18.21
C ALA A 102 -22.30 -7.51 -18.79
N PHE A 103 -21.46 -7.46 -19.81
CA PHE A 103 -21.07 -6.24 -20.50
C PHE A 103 -20.73 -6.54 -21.96
N GLY A 104 -20.94 -5.56 -22.82
CA GLY A 104 -20.59 -5.66 -24.23
C GLY A 104 -19.24 -5.01 -24.56
N ARG A 105 -18.88 -5.01 -25.83
CA ARG A 105 -17.62 -4.43 -26.30
C ARG A 105 -17.57 -2.92 -26.15
N GLU A 106 -18.72 -2.26 -26.10
CA GLU A 106 -18.85 -0.80 -25.88
C GLU A 106 -18.38 -0.35 -24.48
N ALA A 107 -18.34 -1.26 -23.51
CA ALA A 107 -17.82 -0.98 -22.16
C ALA A 107 -16.27 -1.02 -22.09
N LEU A 108 -15.62 -1.58 -23.11
CA LEU A 108 -14.17 -1.75 -23.08
C LEU A 108 -13.44 -0.41 -23.23
N VAL A 109 -12.47 -0.18 -22.34
CA VAL A 109 -11.55 0.93 -22.39
C VAL A 109 -10.10 0.43 -22.47
N THR A 110 -9.17 1.32 -22.80
CA THR A 110 -7.74 0.99 -22.88
C THR A 110 -7.25 0.26 -21.62
N TRP A 111 -6.49 -0.82 -21.81
CA TRP A 111 -5.97 -1.70 -20.78
C TRP A 111 -7.04 -2.51 -20.06
N SER A 112 -7.59 -3.46 -20.79
CA SER A 112 -8.65 -4.38 -20.31
C SER A 112 -8.29 -5.86 -20.57
N PRO A 113 -7.11 -6.33 -20.10
CA PRO A 113 -6.53 -7.61 -20.54
C PRO A 113 -7.34 -8.85 -20.11
N VAL A 114 -8.20 -8.73 -19.10
CA VAL A 114 -9.08 -9.81 -18.64
C VAL A 114 -10.50 -9.64 -19.20
N THR A 115 -11.03 -8.42 -19.09
CA THR A 115 -12.41 -8.13 -19.47
C THR A 115 -12.61 -8.18 -20.99
N GLU A 116 -11.60 -7.88 -21.81
CA GLU A 116 -11.68 -7.95 -23.27
C GLU A 116 -12.14 -9.34 -23.75
N GLY A 117 -11.63 -10.41 -23.17
CA GLY A 117 -11.99 -11.78 -23.53
C GLY A 117 -13.38 -12.22 -23.07
N ALA A 118 -14.01 -11.46 -22.16
CA ALA A 118 -15.34 -11.79 -21.60
C ALA A 118 -16.47 -10.89 -22.15
N ALA A 119 -16.14 -9.88 -22.95
CA ALA A 119 -17.10 -8.93 -23.50
C ALA A 119 -18.05 -9.62 -24.51
N GLY A 120 -19.35 -9.35 -24.37
CA GLY A 120 -20.42 -9.96 -25.20
C GLY A 120 -20.81 -11.38 -24.80
N GLY A 121 -20.20 -11.91 -23.75
CA GLY A 121 -20.53 -13.21 -23.15
C GLY A 121 -21.35 -13.07 -21.87
N PRO A 122 -21.35 -14.12 -21.01
CA PRO A 122 -22.10 -14.13 -19.74
C PRO A 122 -21.50 -13.18 -18.69
N GLY A 123 -20.48 -12.40 -19.03
CA GLY A 123 -19.76 -11.51 -18.15
C GLY A 123 -18.85 -12.21 -17.13
N LEU A 124 -18.38 -11.44 -16.17
CA LEU A 124 -17.52 -11.91 -15.08
C LEU A 124 -18.22 -11.73 -13.73
N THR A 125 -17.84 -12.53 -12.75
CA THR A 125 -18.31 -12.33 -11.38
C THR A 125 -17.69 -11.07 -10.78
N VAL A 126 -18.36 -10.44 -9.83
CA VAL A 126 -17.83 -9.30 -9.07
C VAL A 126 -16.47 -9.65 -8.46
N GLY A 127 -16.31 -10.87 -7.94
CA GLY A 127 -15.04 -11.37 -7.42
C GLY A 127 -13.95 -11.42 -8.49
N ALA A 128 -14.24 -11.94 -9.68
CA ALA A 128 -13.29 -11.99 -10.79
C ALA A 128 -12.92 -10.59 -11.31
N LEU A 129 -13.88 -9.67 -11.35
CA LEU A 129 -13.63 -8.27 -11.71
C LEU A 129 -12.71 -7.59 -10.67
N ALA A 130 -12.97 -7.80 -9.37
CA ALA A 130 -12.15 -7.27 -8.30
C ALA A 130 -10.70 -7.82 -8.36
N GLU A 131 -10.55 -9.11 -8.62
CA GLU A 131 -9.24 -9.74 -8.81
C GLU A 131 -8.51 -9.15 -10.03
N ALA A 132 -9.15 -9.06 -11.19
CA ALA A 132 -8.57 -8.45 -12.39
C ALA A 132 -8.18 -6.98 -12.16
N CYS A 133 -9.05 -6.23 -11.49
CA CYS A 133 -8.80 -4.85 -11.08
C CYS A 133 -7.55 -4.75 -10.19
N MET A 134 -7.39 -5.63 -9.23
CA MET A 134 -6.30 -5.60 -8.25
C MET A 134 -4.99 -6.21 -8.74
N THR A 135 -5.04 -7.30 -9.52
CA THR A 135 -3.82 -8.05 -9.86
C THR A 135 -3.16 -7.61 -11.17
N ILE A 136 -3.94 -7.14 -12.14
CA ILE A 136 -3.42 -6.72 -13.47
C ILE A 136 -3.87 -5.30 -13.86
N SER A 137 -4.62 -4.62 -12.99
CA SER A 137 -5.10 -3.26 -13.24
C SER A 137 -6.09 -3.11 -14.39
N ASP A 138 -6.95 -4.09 -14.64
CA ASP A 138 -7.96 -4.02 -15.68
C ASP A 138 -8.88 -2.80 -15.46
N ASN A 139 -8.92 -1.91 -16.46
CA ASN A 139 -9.64 -0.64 -16.36
C ASN A 139 -11.16 -0.81 -16.56
N THR A 140 -11.55 -1.68 -17.48
CA THR A 140 -12.98 -1.99 -17.65
C THR A 140 -13.54 -2.70 -16.43
N ALA A 141 -12.79 -3.62 -15.81
CA ALA A 141 -13.17 -4.21 -14.53
C ALA A 141 -13.40 -3.15 -13.45
N ALA A 142 -12.51 -2.16 -13.36
CA ALA A 142 -12.67 -1.06 -12.42
C ALA A 142 -13.93 -0.22 -12.69
N ASN A 143 -14.21 0.09 -13.95
CA ASN A 143 -15.43 0.85 -14.32
C ASN A 143 -16.71 0.07 -14.01
N LEU A 144 -16.76 -1.23 -14.30
CA LEU A 144 -17.90 -2.08 -13.98
C LEU A 144 -18.14 -2.17 -12.47
N LEU A 145 -17.09 -2.25 -11.68
CA LEU A 145 -17.20 -2.22 -10.22
C LEU A 145 -17.61 -0.85 -9.68
N LEU A 146 -17.10 0.24 -10.26
CA LEU A 146 -17.54 1.60 -9.91
C LEU A 146 -19.02 1.80 -10.22
N ASP A 147 -19.48 1.36 -11.37
CA ASP A 147 -20.90 1.41 -11.73
C ASP A 147 -21.77 0.63 -10.73
N ALA A 148 -21.38 -0.60 -10.42
CA ALA A 148 -22.04 -1.44 -9.43
C ALA A 148 -22.04 -0.80 -8.01
N LEU A 149 -21.01 -0.03 -7.67
CA LEU A 149 -20.91 0.71 -6.40
C LEU A 149 -21.83 1.93 -6.35
N GLY A 150 -22.18 2.53 -7.50
CA GLY A 150 -22.92 3.78 -7.64
C GLY A 150 -22.06 4.95 -8.09
N GLY A 151 -20.94 4.67 -8.76
CA GLY A 151 -20.05 5.63 -9.39
C GLY A 151 -18.96 6.22 -8.48
N PRO A 152 -18.15 7.15 -9.03
CA PRO A 152 -17.04 7.77 -8.31
C PRO A 152 -17.42 8.44 -6.99
N ALA A 153 -18.60 9.09 -6.94
CA ALA A 153 -19.09 9.74 -5.72
C ALA A 153 -19.34 8.73 -4.58
N ALA A 154 -19.83 7.53 -4.91
CA ALA A 154 -20.03 6.48 -3.91
C ALA A 154 -18.70 5.97 -3.33
N LEU A 155 -17.65 5.85 -4.16
CA LEU A 155 -16.30 5.53 -3.66
C LEU A 155 -15.76 6.64 -2.76
N THR A 156 -15.96 7.91 -3.15
CA THR A 156 -15.56 9.04 -2.30
C THR A 156 -16.32 9.03 -0.96
N ALA A 157 -17.61 8.72 -0.96
CA ALA A 157 -18.39 8.57 0.28
C ALA A 157 -17.87 7.41 1.14
N PHE A 158 -17.53 6.28 0.55
CA PHE A 158 -16.90 5.17 1.28
C PHE A 158 -15.57 5.58 1.93
N LEU A 159 -14.71 6.30 1.21
CA LEU A 159 -13.45 6.84 1.76
C LEU A 159 -13.71 7.72 2.98
N ARG A 160 -14.73 8.61 2.93
CA ARG A 160 -15.14 9.43 4.09
C ARG A 160 -15.59 8.55 5.26
N GLY A 161 -16.34 7.47 4.97
CA GLY A 161 -16.81 6.52 5.98
C GLY A 161 -15.70 5.78 6.74
N ILE A 162 -14.56 5.56 6.10
CA ILE A 162 -13.37 4.93 6.73
C ILE A 162 -12.35 5.96 7.26
N GLY A 163 -12.69 7.26 7.26
CA GLY A 163 -11.88 8.33 7.84
C GLY A 163 -10.96 9.07 6.88
N ASP A 164 -10.90 8.72 5.59
CA ASP A 164 -10.13 9.46 4.60
C ASP A 164 -10.89 10.70 4.13
N THR A 165 -10.49 11.86 4.63
CA THR A 165 -11.09 13.16 4.29
C THR A 165 -10.45 13.82 3.07
N GLN A 166 -9.35 13.29 2.56
CA GLN A 166 -8.54 13.90 1.52
C GLN A 166 -8.77 13.29 0.13
N SER A 167 -8.75 11.96 0.02
CA SER A 167 -8.86 11.28 -1.28
C SER A 167 -10.24 11.50 -1.89
N ARG A 168 -10.28 11.68 -3.20
CA ARG A 168 -11.54 11.81 -3.95
C ARG A 168 -11.40 11.20 -5.33
N LEU A 169 -12.46 10.56 -5.78
CA LEU A 169 -12.63 10.12 -7.15
C LEU A 169 -13.80 10.89 -7.76
N ASP A 170 -13.59 11.42 -8.95
CA ASP A 170 -14.56 12.27 -9.64
C ASP A 170 -14.94 11.72 -11.01
N ARG A 171 -14.06 10.92 -11.60
CA ARG A 171 -14.19 10.37 -12.95
C ARG A 171 -13.97 8.86 -12.94
N ILE A 172 -14.30 8.22 -14.06
CA ILE A 172 -14.01 6.80 -14.29
C ILE A 172 -12.74 6.63 -15.12
N GLU A 173 -12.29 5.37 -15.31
CA GLU A 173 -11.21 5.03 -16.25
C GLU A 173 -11.67 5.34 -17.70
N THR A 174 -10.86 5.95 -18.53
CA THR A 174 -9.46 6.34 -18.28
C THR A 174 -9.31 7.82 -17.94
N ALA A 175 -10.40 8.59 -17.92
CA ALA A 175 -10.40 10.05 -17.73
C ALA A 175 -9.81 10.48 -16.37
N LEU A 176 -9.95 9.65 -15.33
CA LEU A 176 -9.36 9.90 -13.99
C LEU A 176 -7.83 9.98 -14.02
N ASN A 177 -7.19 9.46 -15.05
CA ASN A 177 -5.73 9.45 -15.18
C ASN A 177 -5.16 10.73 -15.82
N GLU A 178 -5.97 11.75 -16.10
CA GLU A 178 -5.49 13.02 -16.69
C GLU A 178 -4.33 13.61 -15.87
N GLY A 179 -4.48 13.69 -14.55
CA GLY A 179 -3.40 14.08 -13.63
C GLY A 179 -2.88 15.51 -13.82
N ARG A 180 -3.72 16.45 -14.30
CA ARG A 180 -3.34 17.84 -14.57
C ARG A 180 -2.83 18.52 -13.29
N PRO A 181 -1.65 19.16 -13.30
CA PRO A 181 -1.14 19.94 -12.17
C PRO A 181 -2.16 20.97 -11.66
N GLY A 182 -2.36 20.98 -10.34
CA GLY A 182 -3.33 21.88 -9.69
C GLY A 182 -4.79 21.44 -9.75
N ASP A 183 -5.15 20.41 -10.50
CA ASP A 183 -6.51 19.85 -10.51
C ASP A 183 -6.73 18.96 -9.26
N PRO A 184 -7.72 19.26 -8.41
CA PRO A 184 -7.99 18.46 -7.22
C PRO A 184 -8.75 17.15 -7.52
N ARG A 185 -9.31 16.97 -8.74
CA ARG A 185 -10.07 15.77 -9.11
C ARG A 185 -9.18 14.54 -9.15
N ASP A 186 -9.72 13.42 -8.72
CA ASP A 186 -9.07 12.10 -8.76
C ASP A 186 -7.70 12.09 -8.07
N THR A 187 -7.63 12.74 -6.90
CA THR A 187 -6.39 12.89 -6.13
C THR A 187 -6.48 12.30 -4.73
N THR A 188 -5.32 12.02 -4.18
CA THR A 188 -5.08 11.68 -2.78
C THR A 188 -3.88 12.47 -2.24
N THR A 189 -3.54 12.27 -0.97
CA THR A 189 -2.25 12.64 -0.40
C THR A 189 -1.50 11.38 0.06
N PRO A 190 -0.16 11.37 0.10
CA PRO A 190 0.58 10.22 0.60
C PRO A 190 0.15 9.75 1.99
N LEU A 191 -0.10 10.66 2.92
CA LEU A 191 -0.53 10.31 4.28
C LEU A 191 -1.96 9.76 4.30
N ALA A 192 -2.90 10.36 3.56
CA ALA A 192 -4.27 9.86 3.50
C ALA A 192 -4.33 8.44 2.93
N MET A 193 -3.52 8.16 1.90
CA MET A 193 -3.47 6.81 1.33
C MET A 193 -2.82 5.79 2.28
N LEU A 194 -1.85 6.19 3.11
CA LEU A 194 -1.34 5.32 4.19
C LEU A 194 -2.44 4.93 5.17
N ASP A 195 -3.24 5.91 5.61
CA ASP A 195 -4.34 5.67 6.54
C ASP A 195 -5.43 4.81 5.90
N THR A 196 -5.78 5.06 4.64
CA THR A 196 -6.70 4.23 3.85
C THR A 196 -6.18 2.78 3.73
N MET A 197 -4.91 2.58 3.38
CA MET A 197 -4.32 1.23 3.35
C MET A 197 -4.40 0.55 4.72
N ARG A 198 -4.02 1.26 5.79
CA ARG A 198 -4.08 0.73 7.15
C ARG A 198 -5.49 0.32 7.54
N ALA A 199 -6.48 1.17 7.30
CA ALA A 199 -7.88 0.90 7.61
C ALA A 199 -8.39 -0.36 6.90
N LEU A 200 -8.09 -0.50 5.60
CA LEU A 200 -8.60 -1.58 4.75
C LEU A 200 -7.86 -2.92 4.94
N THR A 201 -6.57 -2.91 5.29
CA THR A 201 -5.77 -4.14 5.31
C THR A 201 -5.44 -4.65 6.71
N LEU A 202 -5.52 -3.80 7.73
CA LEU A 202 -5.06 -4.10 9.10
C LEU A 202 -6.03 -3.60 10.19
N GLY A 203 -6.85 -2.59 9.88
CA GLY A 203 -7.84 -2.01 10.79
C GLY A 203 -9.19 -2.71 10.71
N ASP A 204 -10.22 -2.03 11.20
CA ASP A 204 -11.57 -2.58 11.40
C ASP A 204 -12.56 -2.21 10.28
N ALA A 205 -12.09 -1.56 9.20
CA ALA A 205 -12.95 -1.17 8.08
C ALA A 205 -13.51 -2.38 7.31
N LEU A 206 -12.88 -3.56 7.44
CA LEU A 206 -13.29 -4.82 6.83
C LEU A 206 -13.14 -5.98 7.83
N SER A 207 -13.90 -7.05 7.63
CA SER A 207 -13.73 -8.30 8.36
C SER A 207 -12.36 -8.94 8.10
N GLN A 208 -11.98 -9.91 8.93
CA GLN A 208 -10.73 -10.65 8.77
C GLN A 208 -10.64 -11.34 7.39
N ASP A 209 -11.73 -11.95 6.92
CA ASP A 209 -11.77 -12.67 5.64
C ASP A 209 -11.60 -11.72 4.46
N SER A 210 -12.28 -10.56 4.47
CA SER A 210 -12.13 -9.54 3.45
C SER A 210 -10.74 -8.93 3.44
N ARG A 211 -10.14 -8.66 4.60
CA ARG A 211 -8.74 -8.21 4.69
C ARG A 211 -7.78 -9.26 4.12
N ALA A 212 -7.97 -10.53 4.46
CA ALA A 212 -7.13 -11.61 3.94
C ALA A 212 -7.21 -11.69 2.41
N ARG A 213 -8.42 -11.56 1.84
CA ARG A 213 -8.65 -11.53 0.39
C ARG A 213 -7.99 -10.32 -0.26
N LEU A 214 -8.15 -9.13 0.30
CA LEU A 214 -7.54 -7.90 -0.22
C LEU A 214 -6.02 -7.98 -0.21
N LEU A 215 -5.44 -8.51 0.87
CA LEU A 215 -3.99 -8.76 0.98
C LEU A 215 -3.51 -9.82 -0.03
N ALA A 216 -4.29 -10.87 -0.28
CA ALA A 216 -3.97 -11.86 -1.30
C ALA A 216 -3.91 -11.23 -2.70
N TRP A 217 -4.86 -10.39 -3.07
CA TRP A 217 -4.85 -9.66 -4.34
C TRP A 217 -3.66 -8.69 -4.45
N LEU A 218 -3.32 -7.96 -3.37
CA LEU A 218 -2.14 -7.09 -3.35
C LEU A 218 -0.84 -7.88 -3.58
N ARG A 219 -0.69 -9.05 -2.94
CA ARG A 219 0.47 -9.92 -3.14
C ARG A 219 0.54 -10.49 -4.56
N ALA A 220 -0.62 -10.79 -5.14
CA ALA A 220 -0.74 -11.32 -6.51
C ALA A 220 -0.60 -10.23 -7.60
N ASN A 221 -0.45 -8.94 -7.24
CA ASN A 221 -0.26 -7.88 -8.21
C ASN A 221 0.96 -8.12 -9.10
N ARG A 222 0.76 -8.02 -10.42
CA ARG A 222 1.75 -8.32 -11.46
C ARG A 222 2.41 -7.05 -12.03
N THR A 223 1.96 -5.87 -11.61
CA THR A 223 2.45 -4.58 -12.15
C THR A 223 3.52 -3.93 -11.28
N GLY A 224 3.83 -4.48 -10.10
CA GLY A 224 4.70 -3.87 -9.09
C GLY A 224 6.19 -4.22 -9.20
N GLY A 225 6.58 -5.17 -10.07
CA GLY A 225 7.95 -5.68 -10.15
C GLY A 225 9.04 -4.61 -10.22
N PRO A 226 8.96 -3.60 -11.10
CA PRO A 226 10.00 -2.59 -11.27
C PRO A 226 9.98 -1.45 -10.23
N LEU A 227 9.07 -1.45 -9.27
CA LEU A 227 8.90 -0.39 -8.27
C LEU A 227 9.40 -0.85 -6.88
N LEU A 228 8.55 -0.80 -5.85
CA LEU A 228 8.96 -1.17 -4.48
C LEU A 228 9.59 -2.56 -4.39
N ARG A 229 9.11 -3.51 -5.19
CA ARG A 229 9.61 -4.90 -5.20
C ARG A 229 11.03 -5.03 -5.75
N ALA A 230 11.45 -4.14 -6.64
CA ALA A 230 12.77 -4.18 -7.27
C ALA A 230 13.94 -4.07 -6.27
N SER A 231 13.69 -3.51 -5.10
CA SER A 231 14.70 -3.21 -4.09
C SER A 231 14.61 -4.09 -2.83
N LEU A 232 13.76 -5.12 -2.87
CA LEU A 232 13.56 -5.97 -1.69
C LEU A 232 14.71 -6.99 -1.57
N PRO A 233 15.37 -7.05 -0.40
CA PRO A 233 16.34 -8.10 -0.12
C PRO A 233 15.68 -9.47 0.04
N ASP A 234 16.49 -10.52 0.05
CA ASP A 234 16.03 -11.88 0.30
C ASP A 234 15.25 -11.99 1.63
N GLY A 235 14.19 -12.76 1.60
CA GLY A 235 13.31 -12.98 2.75
C GLY A 235 12.24 -11.89 2.96
N TRP A 236 12.31 -10.76 2.26
CA TRP A 236 11.22 -9.79 2.25
C TRP A 236 10.12 -10.20 1.28
N THR A 237 8.88 -9.81 1.60
CA THR A 237 7.74 -9.96 0.69
C THR A 237 6.97 -8.64 0.59
N ALA A 238 6.21 -8.48 -0.50
CA ALA A 238 5.39 -7.29 -0.70
C ALA A 238 4.00 -7.63 -1.25
N GLY A 239 3.05 -6.76 -0.90
CA GLY A 239 1.77 -6.65 -1.57
C GLY A 239 1.56 -5.20 -1.96
N ASP A 240 1.34 -4.92 -3.24
CA ASP A 240 1.30 -3.55 -3.73
C ASP A 240 0.21 -3.31 -4.78
N ARG A 241 -0.05 -2.03 -5.04
CA ARG A 241 -0.90 -1.55 -6.14
C ARG A 241 -0.20 -0.37 -6.81
N THR A 242 -0.13 -0.38 -8.13
CA THR A 242 0.57 0.64 -8.91
C THR A 242 -0.41 1.52 -9.70
N GLY A 243 0.10 2.65 -10.18
CA GLY A 243 -0.63 3.53 -11.07
C GLY A 243 0.28 4.26 -12.04
N ALA A 244 -0.27 4.67 -13.18
CA ALA A 244 0.37 5.54 -14.15
C ALA A 244 -0.68 6.42 -14.82
N GLY A 245 -0.31 7.63 -15.22
CA GLY A 245 -1.25 8.59 -15.81
C GLY A 245 -0.56 9.70 -16.57
N GLY A 246 -1.33 10.71 -16.91
CA GLY A 246 -0.88 11.92 -17.59
C GLY A 246 0.15 12.69 -16.77
N PHE A 247 0.76 13.70 -17.40
CA PHE A 247 1.84 14.48 -16.81
C PHE A 247 2.97 13.62 -16.23
N ASN A 248 3.24 12.49 -16.89
CA ASN A 248 4.27 11.52 -16.48
C ASN A 248 4.08 11.03 -15.03
N SER A 249 2.82 10.89 -14.58
CA SER A 249 2.54 10.39 -13.25
C SER A 249 2.84 8.89 -13.13
N ARG A 250 3.38 8.51 -11.98
CA ARG A 250 3.65 7.13 -11.58
C ARG A 250 3.40 6.99 -10.08
N ALA A 251 2.77 5.90 -9.66
CA ALA A 251 2.45 5.69 -8.26
C ALA A 251 2.63 4.23 -7.86
N VAL A 252 2.93 4.03 -6.58
CA VAL A 252 2.89 2.72 -5.94
C VAL A 252 2.49 2.89 -4.47
N ILE A 253 1.60 2.04 -4.03
CA ILE A 253 1.22 1.89 -2.63
C ILE A 253 1.35 0.43 -2.25
N GLY A 254 1.77 0.14 -1.02
CA GLY A 254 1.93 -1.26 -0.63
C GLY A 254 2.36 -1.48 0.81
N LEU A 255 2.35 -2.75 1.17
CA LEU A 255 2.87 -3.28 2.43
C LEU A 255 4.14 -4.07 2.12
N LEU A 256 5.20 -3.80 2.86
CA LEU A 256 6.47 -4.52 2.82
C LEU A 256 6.61 -5.32 4.11
N TRP A 257 6.74 -6.63 4.02
CA TRP A 257 6.95 -7.51 5.17
C TRP A 257 8.41 -7.86 5.31
N PRO A 258 9.09 -7.38 6.36
CA PRO A 258 10.44 -7.82 6.71
C PRO A 258 10.45 -9.30 7.11
N PRO A 259 11.59 -10.00 7.02
CA PRO A 259 11.71 -11.36 7.51
C PRO A 259 11.56 -11.44 9.04
N GLY A 260 11.42 -12.66 9.57
CA GLY A 260 11.35 -12.89 11.01
C GLY A 260 10.02 -12.54 11.69
N GLY A 261 8.92 -12.43 10.91
CA GLY A 261 7.58 -12.19 11.46
C GLY A 261 7.35 -10.75 11.98
N ARG A 262 8.20 -9.80 11.63
CA ARG A 262 8.01 -8.39 11.98
C ARG A 262 6.73 -7.85 11.31
N PRO A 263 6.00 -6.93 11.98
CA PRO A 263 4.89 -6.22 11.37
C PRO A 263 5.31 -5.52 10.07
N PRO A 264 4.39 -5.37 9.10
CA PRO A 264 4.73 -4.75 7.83
C PRO A 264 4.97 -3.24 7.95
N ILE A 265 5.63 -2.71 6.91
CA ILE A 265 5.80 -1.28 6.67
C ILE A 265 4.87 -0.91 5.54
N LEU A 266 4.03 0.09 5.75
CA LEU A 266 3.20 0.66 4.71
C LEU A 266 3.98 1.76 3.98
N VAL A 267 3.88 1.77 2.65
CA VAL A 267 4.51 2.77 1.79
C VAL A 267 3.48 3.29 0.80
N SER A 268 3.37 4.60 0.67
CA SER A 268 2.65 5.28 -0.40
C SER A 268 3.61 6.23 -1.10
N ALA A 269 3.80 6.08 -2.41
CA ALA A 269 4.72 6.90 -3.18
C ALA A 269 4.10 7.31 -4.52
N TYR A 270 4.16 8.61 -4.80
CA TYR A 270 3.57 9.26 -5.96
C TYR A 270 4.59 10.17 -6.61
N LEU A 271 4.80 10.02 -7.90
CA LEU A 271 5.62 10.91 -8.73
C LEU A 271 4.71 11.51 -9.80
N THR A 272 4.76 12.81 -9.99
CA THR A 272 4.09 13.50 -11.11
C THR A 272 5.03 14.54 -11.71
N GLU A 273 4.74 14.97 -12.94
CA GLU A 273 5.60 15.90 -13.69
C GLU A 273 7.05 15.38 -13.83
N GLY A 274 7.19 14.04 -13.74
CA GLY A 274 8.45 13.32 -13.74
C GLY A 274 9.07 13.19 -15.14
N PRO A 275 10.13 12.38 -15.27
CA PRO A 275 10.78 12.12 -16.54
C PRO A 275 9.83 11.41 -17.53
N ALA A 276 10.03 11.66 -18.83
CA ALA A 276 9.17 11.08 -19.87
C ALA A 276 9.25 9.54 -19.91
N ALA A 277 10.43 8.97 -19.72
CA ALA A 277 10.65 7.53 -19.77
C ALA A 277 10.01 6.82 -18.57
N MET A 278 9.17 5.81 -18.80
CA MET A 278 8.53 5.01 -17.73
C MET A 278 9.58 4.37 -16.82
N ALA A 279 10.65 3.80 -17.39
CA ALA A 279 11.70 3.17 -16.60
C ALA A 279 12.40 4.13 -15.62
N ALA A 280 12.54 5.41 -15.98
CA ALA A 280 13.12 6.41 -15.08
C ALA A 280 12.17 6.75 -13.90
N ARG A 281 10.86 6.76 -14.17
CA ARG A 281 9.84 6.92 -13.12
C ARG A 281 9.77 5.70 -12.20
N ASP A 282 9.89 4.50 -12.76
CA ASP A 282 9.96 3.25 -12.00
C ASP A 282 11.20 3.23 -11.10
N ALA A 283 12.37 3.64 -11.63
CA ALA A 283 13.60 3.72 -10.86
C ALA A 283 13.50 4.70 -9.67
N ALA A 284 12.84 5.85 -9.85
CA ALA A 284 12.62 6.79 -8.75
C ALA A 284 11.81 6.15 -7.59
N LEU A 285 10.76 5.41 -7.93
CA LEU A 285 9.92 4.74 -6.92
C LEU A 285 10.58 3.48 -6.34
N ALA A 286 11.45 2.80 -7.11
CA ALA A 286 12.29 1.72 -6.60
C ALA A 286 13.31 2.26 -5.56
N GLU A 287 13.90 3.44 -5.79
CA GLU A 287 14.80 4.08 -4.83
C GLU A 287 14.08 4.47 -3.53
N VAL A 288 12.80 4.85 -3.59
CA VAL A 288 11.98 5.05 -2.37
C VAL A 288 11.89 3.74 -1.58
N GLY A 289 11.62 2.62 -2.24
CA GLY A 289 11.59 1.30 -1.62
C GLY A 289 12.93 0.91 -0.99
N ALA A 290 14.02 1.11 -1.72
CA ALA A 290 15.39 0.87 -1.22
C ALA A 290 15.71 1.68 0.03
N ALA A 291 15.33 2.96 0.06
CA ALA A 291 15.54 3.84 1.21
C ALA A 291 14.76 3.36 2.45
N VAL A 292 13.51 2.92 2.26
CA VAL A 292 12.68 2.37 3.35
C VAL A 292 13.30 1.09 3.90
N VAL A 293 13.73 0.16 3.04
CA VAL A 293 14.39 -1.08 3.44
C VAL A 293 15.67 -0.77 4.23
N ALA A 294 16.52 0.12 3.72
CA ALA A 294 17.77 0.51 4.38
C ALA A 294 17.56 1.16 5.76
N ALA A 295 16.48 1.93 5.92
CA ALA A 295 16.13 2.53 7.21
C ALA A 295 15.60 1.51 8.24
N THR A 296 15.25 0.31 7.81
CA THR A 296 14.65 -0.75 8.64
C THR A 296 15.66 -1.82 9.03
N ALA A 297 16.76 -1.93 8.29
CA ALA A 297 17.87 -2.84 8.55
C ALA A 297 18.70 -2.41 9.75
#